data_97d051683c44cff77786d0f8b612c39c
#
_entry.id   97d051683c44cff77786d0f8b612c39c
#
_cell.length_a   1.000
_cell.length_b   1.000
_cell.length_c   1.000
_cell.angle_alpha   90.00
_cell.angle_beta   90.00
_cell.angle_gamma   90.00
#
_symmetry.space_group_name_H-M   'P 1'
#
loop_
_entity.id
_entity.type
_entity.pdbx_description
1 polymer ?
#
loop_
_entity_poly.entity_id
_entity_poly.type
_entity_poly.pdbx_seq_one_letter_code
_entity_poly.pdbx_strand_id
1 'polypeptide(L)'
;METYRYNVTPAQWNVVQGQYEQGSDNYLYCTLKVPAITDEVFDHGTVQVFVWNIYDVNNNLGAWNTLPFLYPLEVWKTADDGSRYLEIEPENLRFEWEKGVVTLIIQELDGCDPALLESTLSFKVCITHNM
;
A
#
# COMPACT_ATOMS: atom_id res chain seq x y z
N MET A 1 -16.47 -3.06 -16.06
CA MET A 1 -15.43 -2.81 -15.06
C MET A 1 -16.06 -2.71 -13.69
N GLU A 2 -15.50 -3.39 -12.72
CA GLU A 2 -15.93 -3.33 -11.34
C GLU A 2 -14.90 -2.61 -10.51
N THR A 3 -15.36 -1.82 -9.53
CA THR A 3 -14.47 -1.02 -8.68
C THR A 3 -14.82 -1.24 -7.22
N TYR A 4 -13.80 -1.51 -6.40
CA TYR A 4 -13.93 -1.73 -4.96
C TYR A 4 -12.99 -0.81 -4.21
N ARG A 5 -13.45 -0.27 -3.07
CA ARG A 5 -12.65 0.62 -2.23
C ARG A 5 -12.27 -0.06 -0.94
N TYR A 6 -11.04 0.17 -0.50
CA TYR A 6 -10.48 -0.37 0.74
C TYR A 6 -9.72 0.72 1.48
N ASN A 7 -9.91 0.75 2.80
CA ASN A 7 -9.12 1.60 3.68
C ASN A 7 -8.25 0.69 4.54
N VAL A 8 -6.95 0.93 4.50
CA VAL A 8 -5.98 0.11 5.23
C VAL A 8 -5.35 0.94 6.33
N THR A 9 -5.65 0.57 7.58
CA THR A 9 -5.08 1.24 8.76
C THR A 9 -3.67 0.75 9.02
N PRO A 10 -2.85 1.49 9.79
CA PRO A 10 -1.50 1.01 10.13
C PRO A 10 -1.49 -0.40 10.73
N ALA A 11 -2.49 -0.74 11.55
CA ALA A 11 -2.56 -2.05 12.22
C ALA A 11 -2.82 -3.22 11.26
N GLN A 12 -3.28 -2.95 10.04
CA GLN A 12 -3.59 -4.01 9.07
C GLN A 12 -2.38 -4.45 8.24
N TRP A 13 -1.26 -3.75 8.36
CA TRP A 13 -0.04 -4.13 7.66
C TRP A 13 0.71 -5.21 8.43
N ASN A 14 1.23 -6.18 7.70
CA ASN A 14 2.05 -7.26 8.23
C ASN A 14 3.51 -7.06 7.82
N VAL A 15 4.43 -7.58 8.63
CA VAL A 15 5.86 -7.40 8.41
C VAL A 15 6.45 -8.66 7.80
N VAL A 16 7.26 -8.51 6.75
CA VAL A 16 8.18 -9.54 6.30
C VAL A 16 9.59 -8.99 6.41
N GLN A 17 10.43 -9.69 7.17
CA GLN A 17 11.85 -9.37 7.26
C GLN A 17 12.61 -10.29 6.32
N GLY A 18 13.46 -9.69 5.49
CA GLY A 18 14.28 -10.45 4.56
C GLY A 18 15.32 -11.28 5.29
N GLN A 19 15.87 -12.26 4.58
CA GLN A 19 16.88 -13.17 5.10
C GLN A 19 18.26 -12.54 5.16
N TYR A 20 18.45 -11.40 4.51
CA TYR A 20 19.73 -10.71 4.40
C TYR A 20 19.70 -9.42 5.21
N GLU A 21 20.84 -9.03 5.76
CA GLU A 21 20.98 -7.81 6.55
C GLU A 21 20.76 -6.52 5.76
N GLN A 22 20.75 -6.62 4.44
CA GLN A 22 20.49 -5.48 3.57
C GLN A 22 18.97 -5.30 3.46
N GLY A 23 18.48 -4.11 3.79
CA GLY A 23 17.07 -3.79 3.94
C GLY A 23 16.18 -3.95 2.70
N SER A 24 16.73 -4.31 1.55
CA SER A 24 15.97 -4.45 0.30
C SER A 24 14.93 -5.56 0.32
N ASP A 25 15.07 -6.54 1.23
CA ASP A 25 14.12 -7.65 1.37
C ASP A 25 13.04 -7.39 2.41
N ASN A 26 13.14 -6.29 3.15
CA ASN A 26 12.16 -5.95 4.17
C ASN A 26 10.97 -5.24 3.54
N TYR A 27 9.77 -5.66 3.91
CA TYR A 27 8.57 -4.99 3.41
C TYR A 27 7.38 -5.20 4.33
N LEU A 28 6.38 -4.33 4.17
CA LEU A 28 5.06 -4.49 4.77
C LEU A 28 4.10 -4.96 3.69
N TYR A 29 3.15 -5.80 4.07
CA TYR A 29 2.10 -6.22 3.14
C TYR A 29 0.74 -6.25 3.82
N CYS A 30 -0.29 -6.10 3.02
CA CYS A 30 -1.68 -6.25 3.42
C CYS A 30 -2.42 -7.03 2.34
N THR A 31 -3.07 -8.11 2.73
CA THR A 31 -3.83 -8.94 1.82
C THR A 31 -5.30 -8.52 1.84
N LEU A 32 -5.82 -8.14 0.68
CA LEU A 32 -7.23 -7.79 0.51
C LEU A 32 -7.96 -8.97 -0.12
N LYS A 33 -9.12 -9.30 0.45
CA LYS A 33 -10.00 -10.30 -0.15
C LYS A 33 -10.83 -9.62 -1.23
N VAL A 34 -10.69 -10.09 -2.46
CA VAL A 34 -11.40 -9.55 -3.62
C VAL A 34 -12.04 -10.70 -4.39
N PRO A 35 -13.20 -11.21 -3.91
CA PRO A 35 -13.83 -12.39 -4.52
C PRO A 35 -14.20 -12.21 -5.99
N ALA A 36 -14.34 -10.98 -6.44
CA ALA A 36 -14.63 -10.67 -7.83
C ALA A 36 -13.49 -11.05 -8.79
N ILE A 37 -12.28 -11.31 -8.28
CA ILE A 37 -11.20 -11.87 -9.09
C ILE A 37 -11.43 -13.38 -9.18
N THR A 38 -12.21 -13.76 -10.16
CA THR A 38 -12.54 -15.15 -10.47
C THR A 38 -11.45 -15.80 -11.29
N ASP A 39 -11.58 -17.11 -11.56
CA ASP A 39 -10.68 -17.81 -12.47
C ASP A 39 -10.63 -17.15 -13.83
N GLU A 40 -11.77 -16.69 -14.33
CA GLU A 40 -11.83 -16.03 -15.63
C GLU A 40 -11.10 -14.71 -15.64
N VAL A 41 -11.23 -13.90 -14.59
CA VAL A 41 -10.48 -12.65 -14.47
C VAL A 41 -8.98 -12.93 -14.36
N PHE A 42 -8.61 -13.94 -13.59
CA PHE A 42 -7.20 -14.31 -13.46
C PHE A 42 -6.58 -14.71 -14.80
N ASP A 43 -7.34 -15.49 -15.60
CA ASP A 43 -6.82 -15.98 -16.87
C ASP A 43 -6.93 -14.97 -18.03
N HIS A 44 -7.95 -14.14 -18.03
CA HIS A 44 -8.28 -13.30 -19.19
C HIS A 44 -8.54 -11.84 -18.88
N GLY A 45 -8.70 -11.48 -17.62
CA GLY A 45 -8.97 -10.10 -17.22
C GLY A 45 -7.73 -9.35 -16.78
N THR A 46 -7.94 -8.16 -16.25
CA THR A 46 -6.88 -7.33 -15.66
C THR A 46 -7.34 -6.74 -14.33
N VAL A 47 -6.37 -6.50 -13.45
CA VAL A 47 -6.59 -5.83 -12.17
C VAL A 47 -5.64 -4.66 -12.08
N GLN A 48 -6.19 -3.50 -11.73
CA GLN A 48 -5.40 -2.30 -11.44
C GLN A 48 -5.74 -1.80 -10.06
N VAL A 49 -4.75 -1.28 -9.36
CA VAL A 49 -4.91 -0.72 -8.03
C VAL A 49 -4.44 0.72 -8.02
N PHE A 50 -5.21 1.57 -7.36
CA PHE A 50 -4.93 3.00 -7.21
C PHE A 50 -4.85 3.32 -5.73
N VAL A 51 -4.00 4.30 -5.38
CA VAL A 51 -3.92 4.85 -4.04
C VAL A 51 -4.35 6.31 -4.08
N TRP A 52 -5.11 6.72 -3.06
CA TRP A 52 -5.49 8.12 -2.89
C TRP A 52 -4.35 8.89 -2.25
N ASN A 53 -3.89 9.94 -2.90
CA ASN A 53 -2.85 10.81 -2.36
C ASN A 53 -3.39 12.24 -2.23
N ILE A 54 -3.43 12.75 -0.99
CA ILE A 54 -3.83 14.14 -0.71
C ILE A 54 -2.59 15.02 -0.86
N TYR A 55 -2.64 15.96 -1.80
CA TYR A 55 -1.53 16.89 -2.04
C TYR A 55 -1.80 18.29 -1.50
N ASP A 56 -3.03 18.61 -1.11
CA ASP A 56 -3.38 19.88 -0.46
C ASP A 56 -4.46 19.61 0.60
N VAL A 57 -4.02 19.46 1.84
CA VAL A 57 -4.90 19.13 2.96
C VAL A 57 -5.90 20.27 3.24
N ASN A 58 -5.45 21.53 3.10
CA ASN A 58 -6.28 22.68 3.43
C ASN A 58 -7.47 22.83 2.50
N ASN A 59 -7.32 22.47 1.24
CA ASN A 59 -8.37 22.53 0.23
C ASN A 59 -8.98 21.16 -0.05
N ASN A 60 -8.56 20.12 0.67
CA ASN A 60 -9.02 18.74 0.48
C ASN A 60 -8.87 18.27 -0.97
N LEU A 61 -7.74 18.60 -1.57
CA LEU A 61 -7.42 18.20 -2.93
C LEU A 61 -6.51 16.98 -2.92
N GLY A 62 -6.84 16.04 -3.77
CA GLY A 62 -6.07 14.83 -3.93
C GLY A 62 -6.33 14.19 -5.29
N ALA A 63 -5.69 13.06 -5.51
CA ALA A 63 -5.84 12.31 -6.75
C ALA A 63 -5.63 10.82 -6.52
N TRP A 64 -6.27 10.02 -7.38
CA TRP A 64 -5.98 8.59 -7.46
C TRP A 64 -4.73 8.40 -8.32
N ASN A 65 -3.79 7.65 -7.80
CA ASN A 65 -2.53 7.34 -8.48
C ASN A 65 -2.42 5.83 -8.67
N THR A 66 -2.07 5.41 -9.88
CA THR A 66 -1.93 3.99 -10.22
C THR A 66 -0.69 3.42 -9.54
N LEU A 67 -0.82 2.23 -8.94
CA LEU A 67 0.34 1.51 -8.46
C LEU A 67 1.09 0.82 -9.61
N PRO A 68 2.42 0.71 -9.56
CA PRO A 68 3.30 1.14 -8.47
C PRO A 68 3.44 2.66 -8.39
N PHE A 69 3.57 3.18 -7.19
CA PHE A 69 3.65 4.61 -6.93
C PHE A 69 4.60 4.89 -5.77
N LEU A 70 5.45 5.90 -5.93
CA LEU A 70 6.31 6.36 -4.86
C LEU A 70 5.49 7.26 -3.93
N TYR A 71 4.98 6.68 -2.85
CA TYR A 71 4.05 7.35 -1.94
C TYR A 71 4.80 8.07 -0.82
N PRO A 72 4.49 9.35 -0.57
CA PRO A 72 5.11 10.10 0.54
C PRO A 72 4.45 9.71 1.86
N LEU A 73 4.94 8.64 2.48
CA LEU A 73 4.41 8.16 3.75
C LEU A 73 4.84 9.05 4.90
N GLU A 74 3.92 9.30 5.84
CA GLU A 74 4.23 9.93 7.11
C GLU A 74 4.63 8.83 8.10
N VAL A 75 5.85 8.93 8.61
CA VAL A 75 6.45 7.92 9.47
C VAL A 75 6.96 8.55 10.75
N TRP A 76 6.68 7.92 11.90
CA TRP A 76 7.22 8.35 13.18
C TRP A 76 8.69 7.97 13.29
N LYS A 77 9.52 8.95 13.66
CA LYS A 77 10.95 8.76 13.94
C LYS A 77 11.24 9.16 15.38
N THR A 78 12.38 8.67 15.89
CA THR A 78 12.85 9.02 17.23
C THR A 78 14.16 9.78 17.10
N ALA A 79 14.20 10.98 17.69
CA ALA A 79 15.40 11.79 17.73
C ALA A 79 16.38 11.29 18.81
N ASP A 80 17.62 11.79 18.80
CA ASP A 80 18.66 11.36 19.73
C ASP A 80 18.29 11.64 21.19
N ASP A 81 17.48 12.66 21.44
CA ASP A 81 17.01 13.01 22.79
C ASP A 81 15.81 12.19 23.25
N GLY A 82 15.36 11.25 22.43
CA GLY A 82 14.20 10.39 22.74
C GLY A 82 12.86 10.98 22.31
N SER A 83 12.81 12.21 21.83
CA SER A 83 11.58 12.79 21.32
C SER A 83 11.17 12.16 20.00
N ARG A 84 9.86 12.14 19.72
CA ARG A 84 9.33 11.60 18.47
C ARG A 84 8.90 12.74 17.56
N TYR A 85 9.09 12.53 16.27
CA TYR A 85 8.70 13.49 15.24
C TYR A 85 8.19 12.74 14.01
N LEU A 86 7.37 13.43 13.20
CA LEU A 86 6.89 12.90 11.92
C LEU A 86 7.83 13.32 10.81
N GLU A 87 8.13 12.39 9.94
CA GLU A 87 8.95 12.64 8.76
C GLU A 87 8.24 12.05 7.55
N ILE A 88 8.30 12.76 6.41
CA ILE A 88 7.79 12.22 5.16
C ILE A 88 8.89 11.38 4.53
N GLU A 89 8.60 10.11 4.31
CA GLU A 89 9.53 9.15 3.74
C GLU A 89 8.89 8.54 2.50
N PRO A 90 9.42 8.81 1.30
CA PRO A 90 8.85 8.23 0.09
C PRO A 90 9.19 6.75 0.00
N GLU A 91 8.14 5.93 -0.09
CA GLU A 91 8.27 4.48 -0.14
C GLU A 91 7.57 3.92 -1.38
N ASN A 92 8.13 2.87 -1.95
CA ASN A 92 7.53 2.22 -3.10
C ASN A 92 6.30 1.42 -2.66
N LEU A 93 5.16 1.81 -3.19
CA LEU A 93 3.88 1.14 -2.96
C LEU A 93 3.50 0.40 -4.23
N ARG A 94 3.40 -0.92 -4.14
CA ARG A 94 3.07 -1.78 -5.28
C ARG A 94 2.06 -2.84 -4.89
N PHE A 95 1.62 -3.64 -5.84
CA PHE A 95 0.68 -4.73 -5.57
C PHE A 95 0.98 -5.94 -6.42
N GLU A 96 0.49 -7.07 -5.95
CA GLU A 96 0.40 -8.33 -6.66
C GLU A 96 -1.04 -8.80 -6.57
N TRP A 97 -1.47 -9.61 -7.53
CA TRP A 97 -2.82 -10.14 -7.46
C TRP A 97 -2.88 -11.57 -8.00
N GLU A 98 -3.83 -12.29 -7.46
CA GLU A 98 -4.14 -13.64 -7.89
C GLU A 98 -5.63 -13.88 -7.67
N LYS A 99 -6.10 -15.09 -7.90
CA LYS A 99 -7.52 -15.40 -7.74
C LYS A 99 -8.00 -15.04 -6.34
N GLY A 100 -9.00 -14.16 -6.27
CA GLY A 100 -9.65 -13.77 -5.02
C GLY A 100 -8.85 -12.87 -4.10
N VAL A 101 -7.65 -12.44 -4.49
CA VAL A 101 -6.72 -11.75 -3.58
C VAL A 101 -5.96 -10.66 -4.28
N VAL A 102 -5.83 -9.51 -3.61
CA VAL A 102 -4.86 -8.47 -3.96
C VAL A 102 -3.95 -8.27 -2.76
N THR A 103 -2.64 -8.32 -2.98
CA THR A 103 -1.65 -8.06 -1.92
C THR A 103 -0.99 -6.72 -2.18
N LEU A 104 -1.18 -5.79 -1.25
CA LEU A 104 -0.53 -4.48 -1.27
C LEU A 104 0.82 -4.59 -0.57
N ILE A 105 1.85 -3.95 -1.11
CA ILE A 105 3.21 -4.07 -0.60
C ILE A 105 3.85 -2.70 -0.49
N ILE A 106 4.42 -2.41 0.69
CA ILE A 106 5.29 -1.25 0.92
C ILE A 106 6.70 -1.79 1.08
N GLN A 107 7.59 -1.42 0.16
CA GLN A 107 8.97 -1.90 0.17
C GLN A 107 9.93 -0.88 0.75
N GLU A 108 10.99 -1.40 1.37
CA GLU A 108 12.13 -0.64 1.87
C GLU A 108 11.81 0.30 3.04
N LEU A 109 10.68 0.05 3.74
CA LEU A 109 10.38 0.82 4.94
C LEU A 109 11.37 0.46 6.06
N ASP A 110 12.07 1.46 6.59
CA ASP A 110 13.02 1.28 7.67
C ASP A 110 12.36 0.65 8.90
N GLY A 111 12.99 -0.42 9.40
CA GLY A 111 12.50 -1.13 10.57
C GLY A 111 11.27 -1.99 10.35
N CYS A 112 10.60 -1.86 9.22
CA CYS A 112 9.40 -2.63 8.85
C CYS A 112 8.39 -2.77 9.97
N ASP A 113 8.16 -1.69 10.73
CA ASP A 113 7.23 -1.69 11.85
C ASP A 113 5.97 -0.90 11.47
N PRO A 114 4.79 -1.55 11.36
CA PRO A 114 3.55 -0.84 11.03
C PRO A 114 3.21 0.27 12.02
N ALA A 115 3.67 0.17 13.26
CA ALA A 115 3.42 1.21 14.27
C ALA A 115 4.11 2.53 13.93
N LEU A 116 5.09 2.52 13.02
CA LEU A 116 5.74 3.74 12.55
C LEU A 116 4.87 4.52 11.55
N LEU A 117 3.88 3.87 10.93
CA LEU A 117 2.99 4.53 9.99
C LEU A 117 1.97 5.38 10.74
N GLU A 118 1.72 6.59 10.24
CA GLU A 118 0.74 7.50 10.85
C GLU A 118 -0.65 7.35 10.23
N SER A 119 -0.73 7.13 8.93
CA SER A 119 -1.96 7.34 8.17
C SER A 119 -2.63 6.05 7.73
N THR A 120 -3.96 6.10 7.67
CA THR A 120 -4.77 5.13 6.92
C THR A 120 -4.65 5.45 5.44
N LEU A 121 -4.34 4.45 4.64
CA LEU A 121 -4.25 4.59 3.19
C LEU A 121 -5.54 4.08 2.54
N SER A 122 -6.01 4.81 1.55
CA SER A 122 -7.20 4.43 0.78
C SER A 122 -6.81 3.92 -0.58
N PHE A 123 -7.36 2.78 -0.95
CA PHE A 123 -7.08 2.10 -2.21
C PHE A 123 -8.35 1.87 -3.00
N LYS A 124 -8.19 1.82 -4.30
CA LYS A 124 -9.27 1.47 -5.22
C LYS A 124 -8.78 0.33 -6.11
N VAL A 125 -9.50 -0.77 -6.10
CA VAL A 125 -9.20 -1.95 -6.93
C VAL A 125 -10.18 -1.97 -8.08
N CYS A 126 -9.67 -1.94 -9.30
CA CYS A 126 -10.46 -1.96 -10.52
C CYS A 126 -10.23 -3.26 -11.27
N ILE A 127 -11.31 -3.95 -11.62
CA ILE A 127 -11.28 -5.23 -12.31
C ILE A 127 -11.92 -5.05 -13.67
N THR A 128 -11.18 -5.42 -14.71
CA THR A 128 -11.67 -5.40 -16.09
C THR A 128 -11.75 -6.82 -16.62
N HIS A 129 -12.93 -7.18 -17.09
CA HIS A 129 -13.17 -8.47 -17.75
C HIS A 129 -12.89 -8.33 -19.24
N ASN A 130 -11.95 -9.10 -19.74
CA ASN A 130 -11.68 -9.17 -21.18
C ASN A 130 -12.45 -10.34 -21.74
N MET A 131 -13.38 -10.02 -22.61
CA MET A 131 -14.15 -11.04 -23.30
C MET A 131 -13.62 -11.26 -24.70
#